data_8d6bb3ea82500fab75495ef48d961df7
#
_entry.id   8d6bb3ea82500fab75495ef48d961df7
#
_cell.length_a   1.000
_cell.length_b   1.000
_cell.length_c   1.000
_cell.angle_alpha   90.00
_cell.angle_beta   90.00
_cell.angle_gamma   90.00
#
_symmetry.space_group_name_H-M   'P 1'
#
loop_
_entity.id
_entity.type
_entity.pdbx_description
1 polymer ?
#
loop_
_entity_poly.entity_id
_entity_poly.type
_entity_poly.pdbx_seq_one_letter_code
_entity_poly.pdbx_strand_id
1 'polypeptide(L)'
;LDVIRRSLNSNGNVIYLNIKRVTHLNMTAFRCLEQVLTEACKTNTQRNIIVVASSVIAWSAPLFQTLASSQPNLSVEIYDSAFYPGQTFVEDESFIPILRTQTKMTWRHEREILPRHGMRNGLSIADICCGIGDFATLIKRQFEPARLVALDHSKRSLDYARRVAAEFGLTSIEYTYGDAAQMLLADNQFDFVTCRHSLQIFDRPDILLRELFRICKPGGRVYITNEKNSHCLGEPHSESIRWTYEQVAKLFSHFDMDVEMGPKSRRLLNDAGFDDIKVESFMVTNLDGDPRDFADVIEAWEDVYAGQMAVRRGDPPDFIRRFRQGFKDHVLAALHPKGYAG
;
A
#
# COMPACT_ATOMS: atom_id res chain seq x y z
N LEU A 1 17.04 -2.34 23.47
CA LEU A 1 16.65 -3.63 24.04
C LEU A 1 15.47 -3.52 25.02
N ASP A 2 15.41 -2.51 25.88
CA ASP A 2 14.31 -2.34 26.86
C ASP A 2 12.97 -2.04 26.21
N VAL A 3 12.95 -1.36 25.06
CA VAL A 3 11.73 -1.16 24.25
C VAL A 3 11.26 -2.50 23.68
N ILE A 4 12.18 -3.30 23.15
CA ILE A 4 11.88 -4.63 22.62
C ILE A 4 11.36 -5.54 23.74
N ARG A 5 12.02 -5.58 24.91
CA ARG A 5 11.56 -6.34 26.07
C ARG A 5 10.15 -5.92 26.52
N ARG A 6 9.84 -4.61 26.54
CA ARG A 6 8.49 -4.12 26.91
C ARG A 6 7.44 -4.54 25.87
N SER A 7 7.75 -4.49 24.59
CA SER A 7 6.85 -4.95 23.52
C SER A 7 6.63 -6.47 23.59
N LEU A 8 7.66 -7.24 23.88
CA LEU A 8 7.58 -8.67 24.07
C LEU A 8 6.73 -9.07 25.32
N ASN A 9 6.56 -8.16 26.27
CA ASN A 9 5.71 -8.36 27.46
C ASN A 9 4.30 -7.78 27.32
N SER A 10 3.92 -7.23 26.16
CA SER A 10 2.57 -6.72 25.91
C SER A 10 1.55 -7.87 25.72
N ASN A 11 0.25 -7.60 25.91
CA ASN A 11 -0.81 -8.64 25.91
C ASN A 11 -1.25 -9.15 24.52
N GLY A 12 -0.48 -8.99 23.46
CA GLY A 12 -0.81 -9.46 22.11
C GLY A 12 -0.42 -10.93 21.85
N ASN A 13 -1.16 -11.64 21.02
CA ASN A 13 -0.84 -13.02 20.60
C ASN A 13 0.23 -13.07 19.48
N VAL A 14 0.47 -11.96 18.80
CA VAL A 14 1.49 -11.83 17.77
C VAL A 14 2.32 -10.57 18.04
N ILE A 15 3.61 -10.68 17.91
CA ILE A 15 4.57 -9.57 18.04
C ILE A 15 5.36 -9.45 16.76
N TYR A 16 5.39 -8.25 16.18
CA TYR A 16 6.22 -7.93 15.03
C TYR A 16 7.48 -7.20 15.49
N LEU A 17 8.63 -7.73 15.14
CA LEU A 17 9.92 -7.08 15.27
C LEU A 17 10.37 -6.59 13.89
N ASN A 18 10.11 -5.34 13.58
CA ASN A 18 10.49 -4.75 12.30
C ASN A 18 11.95 -4.30 12.31
N ILE A 19 12.79 -5.00 11.55
CA ILE A 19 14.22 -4.70 11.39
C ILE A 19 14.58 -4.31 9.95
N LYS A 20 13.61 -4.06 9.10
CA LYS A 20 13.84 -3.75 7.67
C LYS A 20 14.81 -2.61 7.41
N ARG A 21 14.96 -1.68 8.36
CA ARG A 21 15.84 -0.52 8.25
C ARG A 21 17.13 -0.62 9.06
N VAL A 22 17.34 -1.70 9.76
CA VAL A 22 18.57 -1.91 10.52
C VAL A 22 19.68 -2.30 9.55
N THR A 23 20.40 -1.31 9.05
CA THR A 23 21.50 -1.50 8.09
C THR A 23 22.74 -2.14 8.70
N HIS A 24 22.97 -1.89 10.00
CA HIS A 24 24.12 -2.42 10.74
C HIS A 24 23.69 -2.93 12.11
N LEU A 25 24.09 -4.15 12.41
CA LEU A 25 23.94 -4.75 13.73
C LEU A 25 25.26 -5.48 14.05
N ASN A 26 25.96 -5.02 15.07
CA ASN A 26 27.19 -5.72 15.48
C ASN A 26 26.83 -7.03 16.20
N MET A 27 27.79 -7.97 16.24
CA MET A 27 27.57 -9.30 16.80
C MET A 27 27.17 -9.28 18.28
N THR A 28 27.63 -8.31 19.06
CA THR A 28 27.23 -8.18 20.47
C THR A 28 25.76 -7.79 20.58
N ALA A 29 25.31 -6.81 19.80
CA ALA A 29 23.91 -6.40 19.78
C ALA A 29 23.00 -7.52 19.23
N PHE A 30 23.46 -8.27 18.20
CA PHE A 30 22.74 -9.42 17.72
C PHE A 30 22.57 -10.50 18.78
N ARG A 31 23.65 -10.90 19.48
CA ARG A 31 23.59 -11.90 20.55
C ARG A 31 22.65 -11.49 21.69
N CYS A 32 22.65 -10.22 22.06
CA CYS A 32 21.69 -9.70 23.04
C CYS A 32 20.24 -9.81 22.54
N LEU A 33 19.99 -9.51 21.26
CA LEU A 33 18.66 -9.64 20.65
C LEU A 33 18.23 -11.10 20.53
N GLU A 34 19.11 -11.97 20.09
CA GLU A 34 18.94 -13.41 20.02
C GLU A 34 18.54 -13.99 21.40
N GLN A 35 19.25 -13.62 22.44
CA GLN A 35 18.93 -14.05 23.79
C GLN A 35 17.53 -13.58 24.25
N VAL A 36 17.18 -12.33 23.98
CA VAL A 36 15.86 -11.77 24.33
C VAL A 36 14.74 -12.46 23.55
N LEU A 37 14.91 -12.73 22.26
CA LEU A 37 13.94 -13.44 21.45
C LEU A 37 13.79 -14.89 21.88
N THR A 38 14.90 -15.59 22.12
CA THR A 38 14.90 -16.98 22.59
C THR A 38 14.20 -17.11 23.96
N GLU A 39 14.45 -16.19 24.86
CA GLU A 39 13.79 -16.16 26.17
C GLU A 39 12.28 -15.89 26.03
N ALA A 40 11.88 -14.94 25.16
CA ALA A 40 10.48 -14.65 24.88
C ALA A 40 9.75 -15.84 24.25
N CYS A 41 10.39 -16.58 23.35
CA CYS A 41 9.84 -17.80 22.76
C CYS A 41 9.63 -18.91 23.79
N LYS A 42 10.51 -19.04 24.77
CA LYS A 42 10.42 -20.04 25.84
C LYS A 42 9.37 -19.71 26.91
N THR A 43 9.27 -18.43 27.26
CA THR A 43 8.37 -17.99 28.33
C THR A 43 6.92 -17.92 27.91
N ASN A 44 6.63 -17.78 26.61
CA ASN A 44 5.26 -17.70 26.09
C ASN A 44 5.11 -18.46 24.76
N THR A 45 4.94 -19.76 24.85
CA THR A 45 4.78 -20.66 23.67
C THR A 45 3.49 -20.46 22.88
N GLN A 46 2.52 -19.75 23.43
CA GLN A 46 1.26 -19.41 22.76
C GLN A 46 1.38 -18.14 21.88
N ARG A 47 2.51 -17.46 21.95
CA ARG A 47 2.72 -16.18 21.27
C ARG A 47 3.63 -16.37 20.05
N ASN A 48 3.19 -15.88 18.90
CA ASN A 48 3.99 -15.85 17.70
C ASN A 48 4.83 -14.57 17.61
N ILE A 49 6.11 -14.70 17.35
CA ILE A 49 7.01 -13.57 17.09
C ILE A 49 7.38 -13.62 15.61
N ILE A 50 7.17 -12.50 14.93
CA ILE A 50 7.46 -12.35 13.51
C ILE A 50 8.56 -11.29 13.36
N VAL A 51 9.71 -11.71 12.87
CA VAL A 51 10.79 -10.77 12.51
C VAL A 51 10.58 -10.33 11.06
N VAL A 52 10.38 -9.05 10.87
CA VAL A 52 10.21 -8.46 9.54
C VAL A 52 11.56 -7.94 9.06
N ALA A 53 12.15 -8.63 8.08
CA ALA A 53 13.46 -8.35 7.50
C ALA A 53 13.35 -7.84 6.06
N SER A 54 14.45 -7.32 5.49
CA SER A 54 14.53 -6.90 4.10
C SER A 54 15.57 -7.73 3.35
N SER A 55 15.24 -8.19 2.13
CA SER A 55 16.19 -8.86 1.23
C SER A 55 17.28 -7.91 0.71
N VAL A 56 17.03 -6.61 0.73
CA VAL A 56 18.00 -5.57 0.35
C VAL A 56 19.15 -5.47 1.38
N ILE A 57 18.90 -5.89 2.63
CA ILE A 57 19.90 -5.89 3.70
C ILE A 57 20.43 -7.32 3.87
N ALA A 58 21.51 -7.63 3.17
CA ALA A 58 22.02 -9.00 2.96
C ALA A 58 22.22 -9.85 4.23
N TRP A 59 22.52 -9.24 5.39
CA TRP A 59 22.75 -9.98 6.63
C TRP A 59 21.45 -10.31 7.40
N SER A 60 20.39 -9.51 7.23
CA SER A 60 19.23 -9.53 8.14
C SER A 60 18.42 -10.83 8.02
N ALA A 61 17.98 -11.19 6.82
CA ALA A 61 17.14 -12.35 6.60
C ALA A 61 17.82 -13.68 6.96
N PRO A 62 19.03 -14.02 6.47
CA PRO A 62 19.70 -15.28 6.79
C PRO A 62 19.93 -15.48 8.29
N LEU A 63 20.29 -14.40 8.99
CA LEU A 63 20.62 -14.46 10.39
C LEU A 63 19.40 -14.82 11.26
N PHE A 64 18.27 -14.17 11.00
CA PHE A 64 17.03 -14.43 11.73
C PHE A 64 16.32 -15.70 11.26
N GLN A 65 16.48 -16.14 10.00
CA GLN A 65 16.02 -17.45 9.54
C GLN A 65 16.71 -18.59 10.28
N THR A 66 18.02 -18.45 10.53
CA THR A 66 18.78 -19.41 11.33
C THR A 66 18.26 -19.48 12.76
N LEU A 67 17.95 -18.34 13.37
CA LEU A 67 17.35 -18.30 14.71
C LEU A 67 15.94 -18.92 14.71
N ALA A 68 15.11 -18.60 13.75
CA ALA A 68 13.75 -19.10 13.62
C ALA A 68 13.70 -20.64 13.44
N SER A 69 14.67 -21.23 12.77
CA SER A 69 14.73 -22.69 12.58
C SER A 69 14.82 -23.48 13.89
N SER A 70 15.25 -22.85 14.97
CA SER A 70 15.36 -23.43 16.31
C SER A 70 14.21 -23.06 17.26
N GLN A 71 13.25 -22.20 16.85
CA GLN A 71 12.20 -21.66 17.69
C GLN A 71 10.83 -21.80 17.00
N PRO A 72 9.93 -22.69 17.46
CA PRO A 72 8.69 -23.02 16.73
C PRO A 72 7.68 -21.85 16.63
N ASN A 73 7.77 -20.87 17.50
CA ASN A 73 6.92 -19.68 17.52
C ASN A 73 7.64 -18.40 17.04
N LEU A 74 8.78 -18.53 16.38
CA LEU A 74 9.50 -17.45 15.71
C LEU A 74 9.47 -17.69 14.19
N SER A 75 9.07 -16.70 13.45
CA SER A 75 9.11 -16.71 11.98
C SER A 75 9.77 -15.45 11.44
N VAL A 76 10.22 -15.54 10.17
CA VAL A 76 10.83 -14.40 9.48
C VAL A 76 10.04 -14.10 8.23
N GLU A 77 9.61 -12.87 8.08
CA GLU A 77 9.02 -12.33 6.86
C GLU A 77 10.04 -11.47 6.14
N ILE A 78 10.22 -11.72 4.86
CA ILE A 78 11.22 -11.05 4.04
C ILE A 78 10.52 -10.21 2.99
N TYR A 79 10.86 -8.94 2.95
CA TYR A 79 10.37 -7.97 1.98
C TYR A 79 11.48 -7.61 1.00
N ASP A 80 11.14 -7.41 -0.27
CA ASP A 80 12.08 -6.98 -1.30
C ASP A 80 12.48 -5.51 -1.19
N SER A 81 11.81 -4.76 -0.33
CA SER A 81 12.09 -3.37 -0.01
C SER A 81 12.19 -3.16 1.50
N ALA A 82 13.02 -2.21 1.93
CA ALA A 82 13.08 -1.76 3.32
C ALA A 82 11.86 -0.91 3.74
N PHE A 83 10.95 -0.56 2.81
CA PHE A 83 9.93 0.49 3.01
C PHE A 83 8.47 0.03 2.88
N TYR A 84 8.19 -1.22 2.48
CA TYR A 84 6.84 -1.71 2.19
C TYR A 84 6.31 -2.74 3.19
N PRO A 85 5.66 -2.33 4.28
CA PRO A 85 5.06 -3.30 5.20
C PRO A 85 3.83 -4.02 4.63
N GLY A 86 3.10 -3.40 3.71
CA GLY A 86 1.84 -3.94 3.16
C GLY A 86 1.96 -4.80 1.91
N GLN A 87 3.13 -4.89 1.31
CA GLN A 87 3.33 -5.47 -0.01
C GLN A 87 2.84 -6.92 -0.14
N THR A 88 3.15 -7.77 0.81
CA THR A 88 2.77 -9.19 0.77
C THR A 88 1.27 -9.44 0.74
N PHE A 89 0.46 -8.45 1.11
CA PHE A 89 -0.99 -8.58 1.08
C PHE A 89 -1.61 -8.32 -0.29
N VAL A 90 -0.90 -7.61 -1.18
CA VAL A 90 -1.40 -7.18 -2.50
C VAL A 90 -0.70 -7.87 -3.67
N GLU A 91 0.26 -8.76 -3.43
CA GLU A 91 0.99 -9.48 -4.49
C GLU A 91 0.26 -10.72 -5.04
N ASP A 92 -0.89 -11.10 -4.47
CA ASP A 92 -1.67 -12.23 -4.95
C ASP A 92 -2.34 -11.90 -6.30
N GLU A 93 -2.37 -12.87 -7.25
CA GLU A 93 -3.02 -12.70 -8.56
C GLU A 93 -4.52 -12.44 -8.46
N SER A 94 -5.16 -12.92 -7.39
CA SER A 94 -6.57 -12.63 -7.10
C SER A 94 -6.85 -11.14 -6.94
N PHE A 95 -5.81 -10.35 -6.61
CA PHE A 95 -5.90 -8.90 -6.45
C PHE A 95 -5.91 -8.13 -7.78
N ILE A 96 -5.42 -8.73 -8.88
CA ILE A 96 -5.33 -8.06 -10.19
C ILE A 96 -6.68 -7.53 -10.68
N PRO A 97 -7.78 -8.31 -10.69
CA PRO A 97 -9.09 -7.81 -11.11
C PRO A 97 -9.56 -6.62 -10.28
N ILE A 98 -9.24 -6.61 -8.99
CA ILE A 98 -9.63 -5.57 -8.05
C ILE A 98 -8.87 -4.28 -8.31
N LEU A 99 -7.55 -4.34 -8.43
CA LEU A 99 -6.73 -3.17 -8.78
C LEU A 99 -7.19 -2.56 -10.11
N ARG A 100 -7.56 -3.40 -11.08
CA ARG A 100 -8.14 -2.97 -12.35
C ARG A 100 -9.48 -2.26 -12.18
N THR A 101 -10.39 -2.86 -11.43
CA THR A 101 -11.72 -2.29 -11.17
C THR A 101 -11.60 -0.98 -10.39
N GLN A 102 -10.77 -0.95 -9.35
CA GLN A 102 -10.48 0.25 -8.57
C GLN A 102 -9.93 1.38 -9.46
N THR A 103 -8.98 1.08 -10.35
CA THR A 103 -8.46 2.06 -11.31
C THR A 103 -9.54 2.54 -12.28
N LYS A 104 -10.40 1.66 -12.79
CA LYS A 104 -11.53 2.01 -13.68
C LYS A 104 -12.51 2.97 -12.99
N MET A 105 -12.81 2.73 -11.72
CA MET A 105 -13.75 3.56 -10.95
C MET A 105 -13.17 4.95 -10.65
N THR A 106 -11.93 5.02 -10.18
CA THR A 106 -11.26 6.30 -9.89
C THR A 106 -10.97 7.11 -11.16
N TRP A 107 -10.66 6.44 -12.27
CA TRP A 107 -10.37 7.09 -13.56
C TRP A 107 -11.50 7.99 -14.06
N ARG A 108 -12.75 7.70 -13.73
CA ARG A 108 -13.90 8.54 -14.11
C ARG A 108 -13.77 9.96 -13.57
N HIS A 109 -13.19 10.11 -12.38
CA HIS A 109 -12.90 11.40 -11.75
C HIS A 109 -11.54 11.95 -12.21
N GLU A 110 -10.52 11.10 -12.21
CA GLU A 110 -9.14 11.51 -12.48
C GLU A 110 -8.92 12.02 -13.90
N ARG A 111 -9.58 11.45 -14.91
CA ARG A 111 -9.50 11.93 -16.30
C ARG A 111 -9.94 13.40 -16.49
N GLU A 112 -10.80 13.90 -15.58
CA GLU A 112 -11.25 15.30 -15.57
C GLU A 112 -10.36 16.19 -14.68
N ILE A 113 -9.77 15.61 -13.64
CA ILE A 113 -8.90 16.31 -12.69
C ILE A 113 -7.53 16.57 -13.32
N LEU A 114 -6.91 15.56 -13.94
CA LEU A 114 -5.56 15.63 -14.46
C LEU A 114 -5.31 16.78 -15.45
N PRO A 115 -6.19 17.03 -16.46
CA PRO A 115 -6.02 18.16 -17.36
C PRO A 115 -6.08 19.53 -16.65
N ARG A 116 -6.94 19.68 -15.63
CA ARG A 116 -7.03 20.92 -14.85
C ARG A 116 -5.74 21.23 -14.09
N HIS A 117 -4.94 20.19 -13.81
CA HIS A 117 -3.64 20.31 -13.15
C HIS A 117 -2.46 20.18 -14.10
N GLY A 118 -2.67 20.34 -15.41
CA GLY A 118 -1.61 20.48 -16.38
C GLY A 118 -1.19 19.21 -17.11
N MET A 119 -1.87 18.09 -16.91
CA MET A 119 -1.68 16.90 -17.73
C MET A 119 -2.16 17.15 -19.16
N ARG A 120 -1.28 16.91 -20.15
CA ARG A 120 -1.56 17.12 -21.58
C ARG A 120 -0.67 16.25 -22.44
N ASN A 121 -0.94 16.24 -23.75
CA ASN A 121 -0.12 15.54 -24.73
C ASN A 121 1.33 16.06 -24.76
N GLY A 122 2.25 15.20 -25.12
CA GLY A 122 3.66 15.54 -25.35
C GLY A 122 4.53 15.68 -24.09
N LEU A 123 3.99 15.47 -22.88
CA LEU A 123 4.76 15.51 -21.65
C LEU A 123 5.64 14.25 -21.47
N SER A 124 6.76 14.42 -20.77
CA SER A 124 7.50 13.31 -20.16
C SER A 124 6.87 13.00 -18.81
N ILE A 125 6.33 11.80 -18.65
CA ILE A 125 5.53 11.40 -17.49
C ILE A 125 6.18 10.20 -16.78
N ALA A 126 6.17 10.20 -15.45
CA ALA A 126 6.48 9.04 -14.63
C ALA A 126 5.27 8.62 -13.80
N ASP A 127 4.91 7.34 -13.85
CA ASP A 127 3.92 6.71 -12.98
C ASP A 127 4.66 5.82 -11.96
N ILE A 128 4.76 6.29 -10.73
CA ILE A 128 5.55 5.66 -9.67
C ILE A 128 4.64 4.83 -8.78
N CYS A 129 5.08 3.63 -8.44
CA CYS A 129 4.26 2.57 -7.83
C CYS A 129 3.08 2.22 -8.76
N CYS A 130 3.38 1.97 -10.03
CA CYS A 130 2.38 1.78 -11.08
C CYS A 130 1.57 0.48 -10.97
N GLY A 131 1.96 -0.44 -10.06
CA GLY A 131 1.33 -1.73 -9.89
C GLY A 131 1.20 -2.51 -11.20
N ILE A 132 -0.02 -2.92 -11.53
CA ILE A 132 -0.35 -3.66 -12.76
C ILE A 132 -0.42 -2.80 -14.03
N GLY A 133 -0.05 -1.50 -13.96
CA GLY A 133 0.11 -0.61 -15.11
C GLY A 133 -1.19 -0.12 -15.76
N ASP A 134 -2.34 -0.37 -15.17
CA ASP A 134 -3.63 0.05 -15.77
C ASP A 134 -3.74 1.57 -15.87
N PHE A 135 -3.27 2.31 -14.86
CA PHE A 135 -3.28 3.77 -14.90
C PHE A 135 -2.32 4.34 -15.95
N ALA A 136 -1.09 3.80 -16.04
CA ALA A 136 -0.14 4.15 -17.10
C ALA A 136 -0.73 3.90 -18.50
N THR A 137 -1.48 2.79 -18.67
CA THR A 137 -2.20 2.47 -19.90
C THR A 137 -3.26 3.52 -20.23
N LEU A 138 -4.04 3.95 -19.23
CA LEU A 138 -5.06 4.99 -19.40
C LEU A 138 -4.44 6.36 -19.74
N ILE A 139 -3.35 6.73 -19.07
CA ILE A 139 -2.57 7.94 -19.40
C ILE A 139 -2.09 7.88 -20.85
N LYS A 140 -1.48 6.74 -21.26
CA LYS A 140 -0.96 6.59 -22.61
C LYS A 140 -2.04 6.77 -23.68
N ARG A 141 -3.23 6.25 -23.44
CA ARG A 141 -4.36 6.34 -24.37
C ARG A 141 -5.01 7.72 -24.42
N GLN A 142 -5.04 8.43 -23.29
CA GLN A 142 -5.75 9.70 -23.16
C GLN A 142 -4.89 10.90 -23.55
N PHE A 143 -3.59 10.89 -23.22
CA PHE A 143 -2.72 12.09 -23.27
C PHE A 143 -1.51 11.95 -24.19
N GLU A 144 -1.33 10.84 -24.87
CA GLU A 144 -0.22 10.63 -25.82
C GLU A 144 1.12 11.24 -25.35
N PRO A 145 1.65 10.84 -24.19
CA PRO A 145 2.90 11.39 -23.67
C PRO A 145 4.07 11.14 -24.63
N ALA A 146 5.02 12.09 -24.71
CA ALA A 146 6.26 11.90 -25.47
C ALA A 146 7.13 10.79 -24.88
N ARG A 147 7.08 10.63 -23.56
CA ARG A 147 7.72 9.57 -22.82
C ARG A 147 6.86 9.17 -21.63
N LEU A 148 6.69 7.88 -21.35
CA LEU A 148 6.00 7.37 -20.17
C LEU A 148 6.83 6.26 -19.54
N VAL A 149 7.31 6.51 -18.32
CA VAL A 149 7.97 5.53 -17.47
C VAL A 149 7.00 5.08 -16.40
N ALA A 150 6.84 3.78 -16.22
CA ALA A 150 6.01 3.17 -15.18
C ALA A 150 6.91 2.32 -14.28
N LEU A 151 7.11 2.76 -13.03
CA LEU A 151 8.02 2.11 -12.09
C LEU A 151 7.24 1.40 -11.00
N ASP A 152 7.62 0.15 -10.77
CA ASP A 152 7.15 -0.63 -9.61
C ASP A 152 8.24 -1.59 -9.14
N HIS A 153 8.16 -2.04 -7.89
CA HIS A 153 9.10 -3.01 -7.34
C HIS A 153 8.60 -4.46 -7.44
N SER A 154 7.36 -4.68 -7.87
CA SER A 154 6.81 -6.01 -8.16
C SER A 154 7.10 -6.40 -9.61
N LYS A 155 8.08 -7.30 -9.81
CA LYS A 155 8.36 -7.86 -11.14
C LYS A 155 7.14 -8.51 -11.76
N ARG A 156 6.35 -9.22 -10.95
CA ARG A 156 5.13 -9.89 -11.36
C ARG A 156 4.08 -8.91 -11.91
N SER A 157 3.84 -7.81 -11.18
CA SER A 157 2.93 -6.75 -11.63
C SER A 157 3.40 -6.12 -12.94
N LEU A 158 4.70 -5.85 -13.06
CA LEU A 158 5.29 -5.30 -14.28
C LEU A 158 5.21 -6.27 -15.48
N ASP A 159 5.39 -7.58 -15.25
CA ASP A 159 5.25 -8.58 -16.31
C ASP A 159 3.79 -8.71 -16.77
N TYR A 160 2.85 -8.61 -15.86
CA TYR A 160 1.43 -8.51 -16.19
C TYR A 160 1.14 -7.22 -16.98
N ALA A 161 1.62 -6.07 -16.53
CA ALA A 161 1.45 -4.77 -17.17
C ALA A 161 1.97 -4.77 -18.61
N ARG A 162 3.15 -5.35 -18.86
CA ARG A 162 3.73 -5.48 -20.20
C ARG A 162 2.86 -6.32 -21.13
N ARG A 163 2.34 -7.45 -20.65
CA ARG A 163 1.43 -8.29 -21.46
C ARG A 163 0.18 -7.54 -21.85
N VAL A 164 -0.49 -6.93 -20.87
CA VAL A 164 -1.74 -6.18 -21.13
C VAL A 164 -1.49 -5.01 -22.06
N ALA A 165 -0.43 -4.23 -21.85
CA ALA A 165 -0.07 -3.13 -22.77
C ALA A 165 0.18 -3.63 -24.20
N ALA A 166 0.86 -4.75 -24.37
CA ALA A 166 1.12 -5.36 -25.69
C ALA A 166 -0.18 -5.81 -26.38
N GLU A 167 -1.13 -6.39 -25.67
CA GLU A 167 -2.45 -6.76 -26.18
C GLU A 167 -3.22 -5.55 -26.74
N PHE A 168 -3.02 -4.37 -26.14
CA PHE A 168 -3.59 -3.11 -26.65
C PHE A 168 -2.70 -2.36 -27.65
N GLY A 169 -1.57 -2.95 -28.07
CA GLY A 169 -0.62 -2.28 -28.98
C GLY A 169 0.16 -1.12 -28.37
N LEU A 170 0.20 -1.01 -27.05
CA LEU A 170 0.86 0.08 -26.32
C LEU A 170 2.31 -0.29 -25.96
N THR A 171 3.18 -0.37 -26.98
CA THR A 171 4.57 -0.81 -26.82
C THR A 171 5.53 0.27 -26.31
N SER A 172 5.07 1.52 -26.19
CA SER A 172 5.91 2.68 -25.83
C SER A 172 5.84 3.09 -24.35
N ILE A 173 5.37 2.20 -23.47
CA ILE A 173 5.45 2.41 -22.02
C ILE A 173 6.72 1.74 -21.51
N GLU A 174 7.60 2.52 -20.85
CA GLU A 174 8.85 2.03 -20.27
C GLU A 174 8.59 1.45 -18.87
N TYR A 175 8.31 0.15 -18.76
CA TYR A 175 8.13 -0.52 -17.47
C TYR A 175 9.47 -0.80 -16.81
N THR A 176 9.70 -0.18 -15.64
CA THR A 176 10.96 -0.21 -14.91
C THR A 176 10.78 -0.87 -13.54
N TYR A 177 11.61 -1.88 -13.26
CA TYR A 177 11.71 -2.46 -11.93
C TYR A 177 12.58 -1.55 -11.04
N GLY A 178 12.10 -1.18 -9.86
CA GLY A 178 12.86 -0.34 -8.93
C GLY A 178 12.11 -0.03 -7.66
N ASP A 179 12.84 0.37 -6.63
CA ASP A 179 12.30 0.86 -5.38
C ASP A 179 11.97 2.35 -5.48
N ALA A 180 10.73 2.72 -5.24
CA ALA A 180 10.27 4.11 -5.28
C ALA A 180 10.91 4.98 -4.19
N ALA A 181 11.43 4.37 -3.11
CA ALA A 181 12.15 5.09 -2.07
C ALA A 181 13.63 5.36 -2.43
N GLN A 182 14.14 4.74 -3.51
CA GLN A 182 15.51 4.93 -4.01
C GLN A 182 15.56 4.66 -5.52
N MET A 183 14.97 5.57 -6.30
CA MET A 183 14.86 5.39 -7.73
C MET A 183 16.17 5.63 -8.48
N LEU A 184 16.48 4.77 -9.46
CA LEU A 184 17.60 4.95 -10.41
C LEU A 184 17.23 5.89 -11.58
N LEU A 185 16.24 6.75 -11.40
CA LEU A 185 15.85 7.78 -12.35
C LEU A 185 16.64 9.07 -12.07
N ALA A 186 17.01 9.79 -13.13
CA ALA A 186 17.76 11.04 -12.97
C ALA A 186 16.90 12.17 -12.38
N ASP A 187 17.57 13.16 -11.79
CA ASP A 187 16.92 14.37 -11.29
C ASP A 187 16.28 15.17 -12.41
N ASN A 188 15.19 15.87 -12.13
CA ASN A 188 14.55 16.84 -13.03
C ASN A 188 14.23 16.26 -14.43
N GLN A 189 13.72 15.04 -14.47
CA GLN A 189 13.52 14.29 -15.71
C GLN A 189 12.11 14.40 -16.28
N PHE A 190 11.10 14.56 -15.43
CA PHE A 190 9.69 14.43 -15.81
C PHE A 190 8.94 15.75 -15.64
N ASP A 191 8.07 16.05 -16.61
CA ASP A 191 7.16 17.19 -16.56
C ASP A 191 5.97 16.93 -15.63
N PHE A 192 5.56 15.66 -15.52
CA PHE A 192 4.46 15.22 -14.66
C PHE A 192 4.80 13.87 -14.00
N VAL A 193 4.63 13.78 -12.70
CA VAL A 193 4.88 12.56 -11.93
C VAL A 193 3.59 12.17 -11.22
N THR A 194 3.19 10.90 -11.34
CA THR A 194 2.03 10.35 -10.64
C THR A 194 2.45 9.30 -9.62
N CYS A 195 1.75 9.25 -8.48
CA CYS A 195 1.89 8.20 -7.48
C CYS A 195 0.54 8.01 -6.79
N ARG A 196 -0.11 6.89 -7.06
CA ARG A 196 -1.51 6.68 -6.67
C ARG A 196 -1.65 5.59 -5.63
N HIS A 197 -2.49 5.84 -4.61
CA HIS A 197 -2.85 4.89 -3.54
C HIS A 197 -1.65 4.21 -2.86
N SER A 198 -0.50 4.87 -2.83
CA SER A 198 0.75 4.25 -2.40
C SER A 198 1.33 4.83 -1.11
N LEU A 199 1.21 6.15 -0.87
CA LEU A 199 1.76 6.77 0.34
C LEU A 199 1.26 6.09 1.62
N GLN A 200 0.05 5.56 1.60
CA GLN A 200 -0.60 4.89 2.73
C GLN A 200 0.04 3.57 3.14
N ILE A 201 0.79 2.94 2.24
CA ILE A 201 1.48 1.66 2.52
C ILE A 201 2.95 1.83 2.88
N PHE A 202 3.48 3.07 2.81
CA PHE A 202 4.83 3.38 3.23
C PHE A 202 4.85 3.79 4.71
N ASP A 203 5.74 3.22 5.47
CA ASP A 203 6.03 3.63 6.84
C ASP A 203 6.83 4.96 6.89
N ARG A 204 7.52 5.31 5.77
CA ARG A 204 8.26 6.58 5.58
C ARG A 204 7.85 7.26 4.28
N PRO A 205 6.62 7.80 4.19
CA PRO A 205 6.14 8.48 2.98
C PRO A 205 6.96 9.72 2.63
N ASP A 206 7.65 10.31 3.60
CA ASP A 206 8.58 11.44 3.39
C ASP A 206 9.75 11.08 2.46
N ILE A 207 10.23 9.84 2.48
CA ILE A 207 11.32 9.39 1.59
C ILE A 207 10.78 9.29 0.15
N LEU A 208 9.63 8.67 -0.04
CA LEU A 208 8.98 8.59 -1.34
C LEU A 208 8.72 10.00 -1.91
N LEU A 209 8.17 10.91 -1.11
CA LEU A 209 7.87 12.27 -1.56
C LEU A 209 9.13 13.04 -1.99
N ARG A 210 10.25 12.88 -1.30
CA ARG A 210 11.54 13.46 -1.72
C ARG A 210 12.02 12.90 -3.05
N GLU A 211 11.83 11.63 -3.31
CA GLU A 211 12.18 11.01 -4.59
C GLU A 211 11.26 11.51 -5.72
N LEU A 212 9.94 11.63 -5.48
CA LEU A 212 9.02 12.24 -6.45
C LEU A 212 9.40 13.70 -6.76
N PHE A 213 9.79 14.46 -5.73
CA PHE A 213 10.28 15.82 -5.90
C PHE A 213 11.57 15.88 -6.73
N ARG A 214 12.53 15.00 -6.43
CA ARG A 214 13.83 14.94 -7.12
C ARG A 214 13.70 14.66 -8.61
N ILE A 215 12.85 13.70 -9.00
CA ILE A 215 12.71 13.32 -10.43
C ILE A 215 11.82 14.29 -11.22
N CYS A 216 10.99 15.08 -10.55
CA CYS A 216 10.14 16.08 -11.17
C CYS A 216 10.97 17.31 -11.57
N LYS A 217 10.75 17.85 -12.78
CA LYS A 217 11.40 19.09 -13.24
C LYS A 217 10.97 20.28 -12.40
N PRO A 218 11.82 21.32 -12.26
CA PRO A 218 11.36 22.62 -11.80
C PRO A 218 10.18 23.12 -12.65
N GLY A 219 9.09 23.53 -12.00
CA GLY A 219 7.84 23.90 -12.66
C GLY A 219 6.99 22.73 -13.17
N GLY A 220 7.46 21.48 -13.02
CA GLY A 220 6.67 20.28 -13.25
C GLY A 220 5.59 20.07 -12.19
N ARG A 221 4.82 19.02 -12.32
CA ARG A 221 3.71 18.70 -11.42
C ARG A 221 3.85 17.29 -10.84
N VAL A 222 3.50 17.15 -9.55
CA VAL A 222 3.35 15.84 -8.91
C VAL A 222 1.88 15.67 -8.54
N TYR A 223 1.29 14.56 -8.96
CA TYR A 223 -0.09 14.17 -8.65
C TYR A 223 -0.08 12.93 -7.78
N ILE A 224 -0.70 13.04 -6.62
CA ILE A 224 -0.87 11.90 -5.69
C ILE A 224 -2.35 11.71 -5.37
N THR A 225 -2.77 10.46 -5.22
CA THR A 225 -4.06 10.13 -4.62
C THR A 225 -3.86 9.29 -3.39
N ASN A 226 -4.61 9.59 -2.34
CA ASN A 226 -4.61 8.84 -1.10
C ASN A 226 -6.03 8.76 -0.54
N GLU A 227 -6.28 7.71 0.20
CA GLU A 227 -7.59 7.43 0.76
C GLU A 227 -7.82 8.16 2.08
N LYS A 228 -9.10 8.27 2.42
CA LYS A 228 -9.59 8.60 3.74
C LYS A 228 -10.68 7.60 4.10
N ASN A 229 -10.28 6.44 4.59
CA ASN A 229 -11.17 5.32 4.88
C ASN A 229 -12.26 5.63 5.92
N SER A 230 -12.04 6.61 6.82
CA SER A 230 -13.07 7.04 7.76
C SER A 230 -14.28 7.70 7.08
N HIS A 231 -14.20 7.98 5.77
CA HIS A 231 -15.32 8.47 4.96
C HIS A 231 -16.05 7.36 4.20
N CYS A 232 -15.67 6.09 4.33
CA CYS A 232 -16.45 4.99 3.78
C CYS A 232 -17.83 4.94 4.42
N LEU A 233 -18.86 4.97 3.59
CA LEU A 233 -20.26 5.13 3.98
C LEU A 233 -21.12 4.06 3.31
N GLY A 234 -22.25 3.72 3.91
CA GLY A 234 -23.24 2.87 3.28
C GLY A 234 -24.59 2.95 3.97
N GLU A 235 -25.64 2.90 3.17
CA GLU A 235 -27.03 2.81 3.61
C GLU A 235 -27.76 1.74 2.81
N PRO A 236 -28.43 0.78 3.44
CA PRO A 236 -28.55 0.57 4.90
C PRO A 236 -27.24 0.06 5.54
N HIS A 237 -27.22 -0.06 6.87
CA HIS A 237 -26.12 -0.63 7.68
C HIS A 237 -24.97 0.34 8.06
N SER A 238 -25.23 1.64 8.06
CA SER A 238 -24.20 2.68 8.27
C SER A 238 -23.35 2.52 9.53
N GLU A 239 -23.93 2.04 10.64
CA GLU A 239 -23.19 1.84 11.91
C GLU A 239 -22.18 0.69 11.81
N SER A 240 -22.59 -0.45 11.23
CA SER A 240 -21.74 -1.61 11.02
C SER A 240 -20.57 -1.26 10.08
N ILE A 241 -20.85 -0.56 8.99
CA ILE A 241 -19.86 -0.12 8.01
C ILE A 241 -18.87 0.84 8.65
N ARG A 242 -19.33 1.88 9.37
CA ARG A 242 -18.47 2.82 10.08
C ARG A 242 -17.52 2.12 11.05
N TRP A 243 -18.08 1.25 11.91
CA TRP A 243 -17.28 0.49 12.85
C TRP A 243 -16.18 -0.32 12.12
N THR A 244 -16.51 -0.94 10.99
CA THR A 244 -15.58 -1.74 10.20
C THR A 244 -14.39 -0.91 9.71
N TYR A 245 -14.63 0.25 9.11
CA TYR A 245 -13.52 1.11 8.62
C TYR A 245 -12.71 1.78 9.74
N GLU A 246 -13.30 1.98 10.91
CA GLU A 246 -12.52 2.31 12.11
C GLU A 246 -11.54 1.17 12.50
N GLN A 247 -11.96 -0.09 12.33
CA GLN A 247 -11.06 -1.22 12.59
C GLN A 247 -9.99 -1.36 11.49
N VAL A 248 -10.33 -1.06 10.22
CA VAL A 248 -9.34 -0.99 9.12
C VAL A 248 -8.23 -0.01 9.46
N ALA A 249 -8.56 1.20 9.90
CA ALA A 249 -7.55 2.20 10.27
C ALA A 249 -6.62 1.70 11.40
N LYS A 250 -7.18 1.04 12.43
CA LYS A 250 -6.38 0.45 13.51
C LYS A 250 -5.52 -0.72 13.03
N LEU A 251 -6.04 -1.52 12.11
CA LEU A 251 -5.34 -2.65 11.51
C LEU A 251 -4.13 -2.17 10.70
N PHE A 252 -4.31 -1.17 9.85
CA PHE A 252 -3.24 -0.58 9.06
C PHE A 252 -2.15 0.04 9.94
N SER A 253 -2.56 0.78 10.97
CA SER A 253 -1.61 1.37 11.93
C SER A 253 -0.77 0.31 12.66
N HIS A 254 -1.33 -0.90 12.91
CA HIS A 254 -0.57 -2.01 13.48
C HIS A 254 0.58 -2.50 12.58
N PHE A 255 0.42 -2.36 11.26
CA PHE A 255 1.40 -2.74 10.25
C PHE A 255 2.22 -1.54 9.72
N ASP A 256 2.30 -0.44 10.45
CA ASP A 256 3.00 0.79 10.06
C ASP A 256 2.49 1.42 8.74
N MET A 257 1.20 1.20 8.44
CA MET A 257 0.49 1.78 7.29
C MET A 257 -0.56 2.79 7.74
N ASP A 258 -1.03 3.65 6.84
CA ASP A 258 -1.96 4.74 7.17
C ASP A 258 -3.01 4.99 6.09
N VAL A 259 -4.20 4.41 6.25
CA VAL A 259 -5.34 4.63 5.32
C VAL A 259 -6.04 5.98 5.51
N GLU A 260 -5.62 6.77 6.49
CA GLU A 260 -6.03 8.16 6.70
C GLU A 260 -4.99 9.15 6.14
N MET A 261 -4.29 8.76 5.08
CA MET A 261 -3.20 9.54 4.48
C MET A 261 -3.70 10.80 3.76
N GLY A 262 -4.90 10.78 3.20
CA GLY A 262 -5.47 11.90 2.42
C GLY A 262 -5.35 13.25 3.14
N PRO A 263 -5.90 13.44 4.34
CA PRO A 263 -5.80 14.69 5.10
C PRO A 263 -4.38 15.14 5.45
N LYS A 264 -3.44 14.19 5.53
CA LYS A 264 -2.04 14.45 5.90
C LYS A 264 -1.18 14.85 4.70
N SER A 265 -1.62 14.52 3.49
CA SER A 265 -0.85 14.65 2.25
C SER A 265 -0.37 16.08 1.99
N ARG A 266 -1.22 17.10 2.22
CA ARG A 266 -0.83 18.50 2.02
C ARG A 266 0.37 18.90 2.87
N ARG A 267 0.36 18.53 4.17
CA ARG A 267 1.47 18.83 5.08
C ARG A 267 2.73 18.10 4.62
N LEU A 268 2.62 16.81 4.32
CA LEU A 268 3.76 16.00 3.88
C LEU A 268 4.39 16.50 2.58
N LEU A 269 3.58 16.96 1.63
CA LEU A 269 4.06 17.59 0.40
C LEU A 269 4.82 18.90 0.71
N ASN A 270 4.27 19.76 1.55
CA ASN A 270 4.92 20.99 1.95
C ASN A 270 6.26 20.72 2.66
N ASP A 271 6.31 19.75 3.56
CA ASP A 271 7.52 19.34 4.27
C ASP A 271 8.58 18.73 3.30
N ALA A 272 8.17 18.17 2.18
CA ALA A 272 9.03 17.66 1.11
C ALA A 272 9.54 18.74 0.14
N GLY A 273 9.05 19.99 0.26
CA GLY A 273 9.50 21.13 -0.53
C GLY A 273 8.60 21.49 -1.72
N PHE A 274 7.44 20.86 -1.87
CA PHE A 274 6.48 21.23 -2.91
C PHE A 274 5.78 22.56 -2.57
N ASP A 275 5.54 23.35 -3.60
CA ASP A 275 4.75 24.60 -3.56
C ASP A 275 3.47 24.47 -4.41
N ASP A 276 2.64 25.51 -4.43
CA ASP A 276 1.36 25.55 -5.17
C ASP A 276 0.51 24.29 -4.99
N ILE A 277 0.42 23.78 -3.74
CA ILE A 277 -0.27 22.54 -3.43
C ILE A 277 -1.77 22.74 -3.48
N LYS A 278 -2.44 22.05 -4.41
CA LYS A 278 -3.89 22.00 -4.56
C LYS A 278 -4.42 20.67 -4.06
N VAL A 279 -5.52 20.70 -3.31
CA VAL A 279 -6.18 19.51 -2.80
C VAL A 279 -7.60 19.49 -3.34
N GLU A 280 -7.93 18.42 -4.04
CA GLU A 280 -9.29 18.12 -4.46
C GLU A 280 -9.73 16.79 -3.81
N SER A 281 -11.02 16.66 -3.54
CA SER A 281 -11.59 15.42 -3.03
C SER A 281 -12.68 14.94 -3.98
N PHE A 282 -12.73 13.66 -4.21
CA PHE A 282 -13.86 13.00 -4.87
C PHE A 282 -14.23 11.74 -4.11
N MET A 283 -15.45 11.30 -4.25
CA MET A 283 -15.93 10.06 -3.67
C MET A 283 -16.25 9.10 -4.79
N VAL A 284 -15.76 7.89 -4.68
CA VAL A 284 -16.15 6.79 -5.56
C VAL A 284 -17.33 6.07 -4.92
N THR A 285 -18.42 5.94 -5.65
CA THR A 285 -19.65 5.39 -5.12
C THR A 285 -20.18 4.25 -6.00
N ASN A 286 -21.11 3.47 -5.46
CA ASN A 286 -21.85 2.45 -6.24
C ASN A 286 -22.70 3.05 -7.38
N LEU A 287 -22.87 4.37 -7.42
CA LEU A 287 -23.59 5.09 -8.49
C LEU A 287 -22.69 5.51 -9.66
N ASP A 288 -21.37 5.43 -9.50
CA ASP A 288 -20.40 5.82 -10.53
C ASP A 288 -20.25 4.77 -11.64
N GLY A 289 -20.94 3.65 -11.57
CA GLY A 289 -20.86 2.60 -12.57
C GLY A 289 -21.77 1.42 -12.29
N ASP A 290 -21.28 0.22 -12.61
CA ASP A 290 -21.95 -0.99 -12.19
C ASP A 290 -21.75 -1.16 -10.67
N PRO A 291 -22.82 -1.23 -9.87
CA PRO A 291 -22.71 -1.46 -8.43
C PRO A 291 -21.95 -2.74 -8.09
N ARG A 292 -21.92 -3.72 -9.00
CA ARG A 292 -21.13 -4.94 -8.81
C ARG A 292 -19.63 -4.67 -8.83
N ASP A 293 -19.16 -3.78 -9.71
CA ASP A 293 -17.74 -3.36 -9.71
C ASP A 293 -17.32 -2.84 -8.32
N PHE A 294 -18.16 -2.03 -7.68
CA PHE A 294 -17.90 -1.50 -6.33
C PHE A 294 -17.93 -2.62 -5.28
N ALA A 295 -18.92 -3.49 -5.33
CA ALA A 295 -19.06 -4.62 -4.41
C ALA A 295 -17.86 -5.57 -4.49
N ASP A 296 -17.35 -5.89 -5.69
CA ASP A 296 -16.20 -6.75 -5.90
C ASP A 296 -14.93 -6.21 -5.23
N VAL A 297 -14.72 -4.90 -5.24
CA VAL A 297 -13.60 -4.25 -4.53
C VAL A 297 -13.76 -4.44 -3.02
N ILE A 298 -14.97 -4.26 -2.48
CA ILE A 298 -15.22 -4.42 -1.04
C ILE A 298 -15.06 -5.89 -0.60
N GLU A 299 -15.53 -6.84 -1.39
CA GLU A 299 -15.35 -8.28 -1.12
C GLU A 299 -13.86 -8.66 -1.04
N ALA A 300 -13.04 -8.10 -1.90
CA ALA A 300 -11.61 -8.34 -1.85
C ALA A 300 -10.91 -7.64 -0.68
N TRP A 301 -11.36 -6.47 -0.30
CA TRP A 301 -10.88 -5.86 0.95
C TRP A 301 -11.25 -6.70 2.17
N GLU A 302 -12.44 -7.36 2.17
CA GLU A 302 -12.79 -8.33 3.22
C GLU A 302 -11.73 -9.44 3.32
N ASP A 303 -11.37 -10.04 2.19
CA ASP A 303 -10.41 -11.14 2.16
C ASP A 303 -9.03 -10.72 2.66
N VAL A 304 -8.55 -9.55 2.24
CA VAL A 304 -7.25 -9.03 2.68
C VAL A 304 -7.30 -8.56 4.13
N TYR A 305 -8.24 -7.69 4.49
CA TYR A 305 -8.23 -7.06 5.80
C TYR A 305 -8.71 -8.00 6.90
N ALA A 306 -9.82 -8.69 6.71
CA ALA A 306 -10.36 -9.61 7.71
C ALA A 306 -9.85 -11.05 7.52
N GLY A 307 -9.57 -11.47 6.29
CA GLY A 307 -9.09 -12.83 5.99
C GLY A 307 -7.59 -13.02 6.26
N GLN A 308 -6.76 -12.05 5.95
CA GLN A 308 -5.31 -12.16 6.06
C GLN A 308 -4.74 -11.29 7.17
N MET A 309 -4.93 -9.97 7.12
CA MET A 309 -4.28 -9.04 8.04
C MET A 309 -4.77 -9.18 9.49
N ALA A 310 -6.08 -9.28 9.72
CA ALA A 310 -6.63 -9.45 11.07
C ALA A 310 -6.22 -10.80 11.68
N VAL A 311 -6.21 -11.86 10.86
CA VAL A 311 -5.71 -13.19 11.27
C VAL A 311 -4.23 -13.10 11.65
N ARG A 312 -3.42 -12.43 10.83
CA ARG A 312 -1.99 -12.26 11.06
C ARG A 312 -1.70 -11.40 12.30
N ARG A 313 -2.54 -10.40 12.60
CA ARG A 313 -2.48 -9.63 13.85
C ARG A 313 -2.84 -10.48 15.08
N GLY A 314 -3.49 -11.64 14.90
CA GLY A 314 -3.90 -12.52 15.98
C GLY A 314 -5.24 -12.13 16.61
N ASP A 315 -6.11 -11.49 15.85
CA ASP A 315 -7.44 -11.11 16.32
C ASP A 315 -8.31 -12.34 16.63
N PRO A 316 -9.15 -12.29 17.66
CA PRO A 316 -9.98 -13.42 18.05
C PRO A 316 -11.07 -13.70 16.99
N PRO A 317 -11.53 -14.97 16.85
CA PRO A 317 -12.51 -15.37 15.85
C PRO A 317 -13.81 -14.55 15.86
N ASP A 318 -14.28 -14.13 17.03
CA ASP A 318 -15.50 -13.31 17.14
C ASP A 318 -15.32 -11.91 16.56
N PHE A 319 -14.15 -11.30 16.78
CA PHE A 319 -13.79 -10.03 16.16
C PHE A 319 -13.73 -10.19 14.63
N ILE A 320 -13.05 -11.21 14.12
CA ILE A 320 -12.93 -11.47 12.68
C ILE A 320 -14.32 -11.67 12.05
N ARG A 321 -15.22 -12.44 12.69
CA ARG A 321 -16.60 -12.60 12.20
C ARG A 321 -17.35 -11.28 12.10
N ARG A 322 -17.29 -10.44 13.15
CA ARG A 322 -17.91 -9.11 13.14
C ARG A 322 -17.29 -8.21 12.09
N PHE A 323 -15.99 -8.26 11.92
CA PHE A 323 -15.24 -7.47 10.96
C PHE A 323 -15.64 -7.83 9.51
N ARG A 324 -15.73 -9.13 9.20
CA ARG A 324 -16.27 -9.62 7.92
C ARG A 324 -17.71 -9.20 7.69
N GLN A 325 -18.55 -9.25 8.74
CA GLN A 325 -19.95 -8.85 8.62
C GLN A 325 -20.09 -7.40 8.13
N GLY A 326 -19.27 -6.48 8.62
CA GLY A 326 -19.34 -5.09 8.20
C GLY A 326 -18.96 -4.86 6.73
N PHE A 327 -18.02 -5.65 6.18
CA PHE A 327 -17.77 -5.64 4.73
C PHE A 327 -18.95 -6.17 3.94
N LYS A 328 -19.58 -7.28 4.39
CA LYS A 328 -20.80 -7.80 3.79
C LYS A 328 -21.96 -6.81 3.83
N ASP A 329 -22.10 -6.09 4.92
CA ASP A 329 -23.10 -5.02 5.05
C ASP A 329 -22.84 -3.89 4.05
N HIS A 330 -21.56 -3.57 3.78
CA HIS A 330 -21.18 -2.58 2.77
C HIS A 330 -21.49 -3.08 1.33
N VAL A 331 -21.21 -4.36 1.04
CA VAL A 331 -21.61 -5.00 -0.22
C VAL A 331 -23.13 -4.97 -0.38
N LEU A 332 -23.89 -5.30 0.67
CA LEU A 332 -25.35 -5.24 0.64
C LEU A 332 -25.86 -3.83 0.38
N ALA A 333 -25.26 -2.80 1.02
CA ALA A 333 -25.58 -1.41 0.76
C ALA A 333 -25.32 -1.02 -0.70
N ALA A 334 -24.19 -1.46 -1.27
CA ALA A 334 -23.81 -1.18 -2.66
C ALA A 334 -24.77 -1.83 -3.68
N LEU A 335 -25.21 -3.03 -3.42
CA LEU A 335 -26.09 -3.81 -4.32
C LEU A 335 -27.59 -3.58 -4.09
N HIS A 336 -27.98 -2.89 -3.01
CA HIS A 336 -29.39 -2.62 -2.73
C HIS A 336 -29.95 -1.65 -3.76
N PRO A 337 -31.15 -1.90 -4.34
CA PRO A 337 -31.73 -1.06 -5.41
C PRO A 337 -31.93 0.42 -5.03
N LYS A 338 -32.02 0.71 -3.76
CA LYS A 338 -32.14 2.06 -3.19
C LYS A 338 -30.98 2.38 -2.22
N GLY A 339 -29.90 1.58 -2.28
CA GLY A 339 -28.76 1.71 -1.39
C GLY A 339 -27.77 2.72 -1.92
N TYR A 340 -26.94 3.18 -0.99
CA TYR A 340 -25.80 4.04 -1.26
C TYR A 340 -24.56 3.45 -0.58
N ALA A 341 -23.46 3.42 -1.30
CA ALA A 341 -22.15 3.02 -0.77
C ALA A 341 -21.06 3.87 -1.42
N GLY A 342 -20.10 4.33 -0.62
CA GLY A 342 -19.00 5.16 -1.08
C GLY A 342 -17.80 5.12 -0.14
#